data_688e381cdc2e96d12faeebcc330925f7
#
_entry.id   688e381cdc2e96d12faeebcc330925f7
#
_cell.length_a   1.000
_cell.length_b   1.000
_cell.length_c   1.000
_cell.angle_alpha   90.00
_cell.angle_beta   90.00
_cell.angle_gamma   90.00
#
_symmetry.space_group_name_H-M   'P 1'
#
loop_
_entity.id
_entity.type
_entity.pdbx_description
1 polymer ?
#
loop_
_entity_poly.entity_id
_entity_poly.type
_entity_poly.pdbx_seq_one_letter_code
_entity_poly.pdbx_strand_id
1 'polypeptide(L)'
;MREVFVQVFQNLRANKLRSFLTMFGILWGVISVVVLSATGEGFQRGNMKVLEELGKNVGIVWGGRTSMQAGGERAGRAIQLTVDDARALATESSMIAVVSPELQRNLNVRSAFNSASLNTHGIEPQYQAIRTIDIERGRMFRFTDEASALRVAIVGADATAQLFGTRDSLGQTVYLNGLPYTVIGKIRKKDQDSNYSGPDNDKVFVPFSAMMRDFPRTDADPGVVSNIIVTPQPWVLAQLPRVLNGRTGRIEDIDWPIEREVRRILAPRHRFDPADRNAIAMWDTTLNSLLFGRMIEHMKLFFTVVGAVTLSLGGLGVMNIMLVAVRERTREIGVRKALGATTGNVQRQFFLEGFILTMLSGTIGFGVALGLCALINLLPMPTRFSGMVLTPSAGLAAVGALTLIGVITSTYPARRAALLPPVEALRYEGH
;
A
#
# COMPACT_ATOMS: atom_id res chain seq x y z
N MET A 1 19.78 43.02 1.76
CA MET A 1 19.49 41.69 1.17
C MET A 1 20.62 41.28 0.22
N ARG A 2 20.98 42.08 -0.83
CA ARG A 2 22.08 41.76 -1.78
C ARG A 2 23.42 41.55 -1.07
N GLU A 3 23.75 42.38 -0.10
CA GLU A 3 25.00 42.29 0.68
C GLU A 3 25.08 41.01 1.51
N VAL A 4 23.94 40.56 2.12
CA VAL A 4 23.89 39.33 2.89
C VAL A 4 24.16 38.11 1.99
N PHE A 5 23.55 38.09 0.79
CA PHE A 5 23.83 37.01 -0.20
C PHE A 5 25.29 36.97 -0.65
N VAL A 6 25.90 38.15 -0.92
CA VAL A 6 27.35 38.24 -1.30
C VAL A 6 28.23 37.73 -0.16
N GLN A 7 27.91 38.12 1.09
CA GLN A 7 28.66 37.68 2.27
C GLN A 7 28.53 36.15 2.50
N VAL A 8 27.35 35.59 2.37
CA VAL A 8 27.09 34.11 2.47
C VAL A 8 27.99 33.40 1.42
N PHE A 9 28.01 33.89 0.18
CA PHE A 9 28.76 33.26 -0.89
C PHE A 9 30.30 33.37 -0.72
N GLN A 10 30.79 34.50 -0.19
CA GLN A 10 32.19 34.70 0.17
C GLN A 10 32.61 33.73 1.30
N ASN A 11 31.76 33.56 2.32
CA ASN A 11 32.04 32.67 3.43
C ASN A 11 32.07 31.20 3.02
N LEU A 12 31.16 30.77 2.13
CA LEU A 12 31.16 29.44 1.53
C LEU A 12 32.48 29.14 0.79
N ARG A 13 33.04 30.15 0.11
CA ARG A 13 34.30 30.02 -0.63
C ARG A 13 35.55 30.02 0.27
N ALA A 14 35.54 30.73 1.40
CA ALA A 14 36.66 30.84 2.32
C ALA A 14 36.96 29.52 3.03
N ASN A 15 35.94 28.73 3.42
CA ASN A 15 36.07 27.47 4.15
C ASN A 15 35.27 26.34 3.48
N LYS A 16 35.68 25.94 2.27
CA LYS A 16 34.93 25.00 1.41
C LYS A 16 34.56 23.68 2.06
N LEU A 17 35.51 23.02 2.75
CA LEU A 17 35.25 21.71 3.40
C LEU A 17 34.24 21.81 4.53
N ARG A 18 34.38 22.87 5.37
CA ARG A 18 33.47 23.09 6.50
C ARG A 18 32.05 23.41 6.02
N SER A 19 31.94 24.31 5.04
CA SER A 19 30.65 24.67 4.43
C SER A 19 29.98 23.49 3.74
N PHE A 20 30.76 22.68 3.02
CA PHE A 20 30.26 21.46 2.39
C PHE A 20 29.71 20.47 3.42
N LEU A 21 30.47 20.14 4.48
CA LEU A 21 30.05 19.19 5.51
C LEU A 21 28.75 19.63 6.22
N THR A 22 28.60 20.93 6.43
CA THR A 22 27.39 21.47 7.07
C THR A 22 26.18 21.40 6.15
N MET A 23 26.34 21.89 4.93
CA MET A 23 25.29 21.86 3.92
C MET A 23 24.89 20.42 3.65
N PHE A 24 25.84 19.48 3.62
CA PHE A 24 25.64 18.07 3.40
C PHE A 24 24.73 17.43 4.46
N GLY A 25 24.89 17.77 5.75
CA GLY A 25 24.04 17.25 6.83
C GLY A 25 22.55 17.61 6.63
N ILE A 26 22.26 18.89 6.29
CA ILE A 26 20.88 19.32 6.00
C ILE A 26 20.38 18.72 4.70
N LEU A 27 21.19 18.78 3.64
CA LEU A 27 20.88 18.21 2.33
C LEU A 27 20.50 16.74 2.47
N TRP A 28 21.32 15.94 3.15
CA TRP A 28 21.06 14.52 3.39
C TRP A 28 19.81 14.28 4.23
N GLY A 29 19.57 15.11 5.26
CA GLY A 29 18.36 15.06 6.06
C GLY A 29 17.10 15.28 5.23
N VAL A 30 17.09 16.30 4.36
CA VAL A 30 15.95 16.57 3.45
C VAL A 30 15.77 15.45 2.44
N ILE A 31 16.85 14.94 1.83
CA ILE A 31 16.78 13.81 0.91
C ILE A 31 16.14 12.60 1.61
N SER A 32 16.59 12.27 2.82
CA SER A 32 16.08 11.14 3.58
C SER A 32 14.58 11.28 3.85
N VAL A 33 14.12 12.43 4.33
CA VAL A 33 12.69 12.68 4.62
C VAL A 33 11.85 12.51 3.35
N VAL A 34 12.27 13.13 2.25
CA VAL A 34 11.51 13.12 0.99
C VAL A 34 11.46 11.72 0.37
N VAL A 35 12.62 11.06 0.27
CA VAL A 35 12.73 9.71 -0.34
C VAL A 35 11.96 8.68 0.49
N LEU A 36 12.13 8.67 1.81
CA LEU A 36 11.43 7.73 2.68
C LEU A 36 9.90 7.96 2.67
N SER A 37 9.46 9.22 2.66
CA SER A 37 8.04 9.55 2.55
C SER A 37 7.46 9.10 1.20
N ALA A 38 8.18 9.36 0.10
CA ALA A 38 7.77 8.95 -1.25
C ALA A 38 7.71 7.42 -1.40
N THR A 39 8.65 6.69 -0.77
CA THR A 39 8.67 5.23 -0.72
C THR A 39 7.43 4.69 0.01
N GLY A 40 7.12 5.22 1.18
CA GLY A 40 5.94 4.82 1.96
C GLY A 40 4.63 5.02 1.19
N GLU A 41 4.50 6.14 0.49
CA GLU A 41 3.33 6.41 -0.36
C GLU A 41 3.26 5.46 -1.56
N GLY A 42 4.39 5.16 -2.20
CA GLY A 42 4.49 4.21 -3.30
C GLY A 42 4.04 2.81 -2.92
N PHE A 43 4.44 2.32 -1.75
CA PHE A 43 3.96 1.04 -1.21
C PHE A 43 2.46 1.05 -0.90
N GLN A 44 1.96 2.14 -0.31
CA GLN A 44 0.53 2.26 -0.01
C GLN A 44 -0.31 2.19 -1.28
N ARG A 45 0.04 2.97 -2.30
CA ARG A 45 -0.69 2.99 -3.58
C ARG A 45 -0.57 1.67 -4.34
N GLY A 46 0.62 1.07 -4.38
CA GLY A 46 0.83 -0.21 -5.03
C GLY A 46 0.00 -1.33 -4.41
N ASN A 47 0.00 -1.43 -3.09
CA ASN A 47 -0.81 -2.43 -2.39
C ASN A 47 -2.32 -2.19 -2.57
N MET A 48 -2.78 -0.94 -2.49
CA MET A 48 -4.20 -0.61 -2.73
C MET A 48 -4.62 -0.99 -4.15
N LYS A 49 -3.79 -0.73 -5.17
CA LYS A 49 -4.05 -1.13 -6.55
C LYS A 49 -4.24 -2.64 -6.68
N VAL A 50 -3.34 -3.45 -6.10
CA VAL A 50 -3.43 -4.92 -6.12
C VAL A 50 -4.72 -5.42 -5.47
N LEU A 51 -5.12 -4.82 -4.34
CA LEU A 51 -6.38 -5.18 -3.68
C LEU A 51 -7.62 -4.76 -4.49
N GLU A 52 -7.59 -3.62 -5.14
CA GLU A 52 -8.68 -3.17 -6.02
C GLU A 52 -8.83 -4.03 -7.26
N GLU A 53 -7.75 -4.55 -7.81
CA GLU A 53 -7.77 -5.49 -8.95
C GLU A 53 -8.31 -6.87 -8.58
N LEU A 54 -8.15 -7.31 -7.33
CA LEU A 54 -8.75 -8.54 -6.83
C LEU A 54 -10.27 -8.40 -6.67
N GLY A 55 -10.72 -7.27 -6.16
CA GLY A 55 -12.10 -6.95 -5.79
C GLY A 55 -12.14 -6.21 -4.46
N LYS A 56 -13.07 -5.25 -4.35
CA LYS A 56 -13.22 -4.46 -3.13
C LYS A 56 -14.00 -5.23 -2.08
N ASN A 57 -13.45 -5.34 -0.87
CA ASN A 57 -14.13 -5.92 0.29
C ASN A 57 -14.57 -7.37 0.08
N VAL A 58 -13.69 -8.19 -0.46
CA VAL A 58 -13.96 -9.60 -0.75
C VAL A 58 -13.57 -10.46 0.46
N GLY A 59 -14.52 -11.24 0.95
CA GLY A 59 -14.29 -12.34 1.88
C GLY A 59 -14.34 -13.66 1.12
N ILE A 60 -13.32 -14.50 1.27
CA ILE A 60 -13.27 -15.84 0.70
C ILE A 60 -13.34 -16.84 1.82
N VAL A 61 -14.32 -17.73 1.77
CA VAL A 61 -14.64 -18.72 2.81
C VAL A 61 -14.31 -20.11 2.30
N TRP A 62 -13.47 -20.83 3.03
CA TRP A 62 -13.14 -22.24 2.77
C TRP A 62 -13.55 -23.12 3.93
N GLY A 63 -13.91 -24.37 3.64
CA GLY A 63 -14.00 -25.42 4.64
C GLY A 63 -12.62 -25.77 5.17
N GLY A 64 -12.46 -25.78 6.49
CA GLY A 64 -11.26 -26.17 7.19
C GLY A 64 -11.37 -27.55 7.84
N ARG A 65 -10.63 -27.76 8.91
CA ARG A 65 -10.72 -28.96 9.76
C ARG A 65 -11.05 -28.57 11.17
N THR A 66 -12.07 -29.22 11.74
CA THR A 66 -12.47 -28.95 13.13
C THR A 66 -11.32 -29.25 14.09
N SER A 67 -11.09 -28.36 15.05
CA SER A 67 -10.13 -28.55 16.14
C SER A 67 -10.79 -28.91 17.48
N MET A 68 -12.10 -28.71 17.55
CA MET A 68 -12.91 -28.96 18.76
C MET A 68 -13.95 -30.07 18.50
N GLN A 69 -14.26 -30.83 19.53
CA GLN A 69 -15.36 -31.80 19.49
C GLN A 69 -16.66 -31.05 19.72
N ALA A 70 -17.63 -31.19 18.85
CA ALA A 70 -18.94 -30.57 18.97
C ALA A 70 -20.03 -31.38 18.25
N GLY A 71 -21.28 -31.26 18.66
CA GLY A 71 -22.43 -31.88 18.00
C GLY A 71 -22.37 -33.42 17.91
N GLY A 72 -21.62 -34.08 18.81
CA GLY A 72 -21.39 -35.53 18.77
C GLY A 72 -20.33 -35.99 17.80
N GLU A 73 -19.70 -35.07 17.09
CA GLU A 73 -18.65 -35.33 16.06
C GLU A 73 -17.26 -35.17 16.66
N ARG A 74 -16.28 -35.94 16.15
CA ARG A 74 -14.88 -35.85 16.58
C ARG A 74 -14.16 -34.65 15.95
N ALA A 75 -13.16 -34.11 16.65
CA ALA A 75 -12.21 -33.15 16.10
C ALA A 75 -11.39 -33.75 14.93
N GLY A 76 -10.91 -32.90 14.04
CA GLY A 76 -10.12 -33.28 12.83
C GLY A 76 -10.97 -33.55 11.59
N ARG A 77 -12.28 -33.44 11.66
CA ARG A 77 -13.18 -33.62 10.51
C ARG A 77 -13.06 -32.45 9.53
N ALA A 78 -12.94 -32.75 8.23
CA ALA A 78 -12.97 -31.76 7.19
C ALA A 78 -14.40 -31.25 6.97
N ILE A 79 -14.55 -29.93 6.91
CA ILE A 79 -15.82 -29.28 6.55
C ILE A 79 -15.84 -29.07 5.04
N GLN A 80 -16.87 -29.60 4.40
CA GLN A 80 -17.09 -29.38 2.96
C GLN A 80 -18.25 -28.41 2.77
N LEU A 81 -17.95 -27.24 2.20
CA LEU A 81 -18.96 -26.23 1.92
C LEU A 81 -19.84 -26.66 0.74
N THR A 82 -21.12 -26.31 0.79
CA THR A 82 -22.11 -26.66 -0.21
C THR A 82 -22.79 -25.43 -0.80
N VAL A 83 -23.52 -25.62 -1.91
CA VAL A 83 -24.40 -24.58 -2.49
C VAL A 83 -25.44 -24.12 -1.50
N ASP A 84 -25.96 -25.03 -0.65
CA ASP A 84 -26.96 -24.70 0.36
C ASP A 84 -26.38 -23.83 1.48
N ASP A 85 -25.08 -23.95 1.78
CA ASP A 85 -24.38 -23.05 2.68
C ASP A 85 -24.31 -21.63 2.10
N ALA A 86 -24.00 -21.51 0.80
CA ALA A 86 -24.00 -20.22 0.12
C ALA A 86 -25.39 -19.56 0.15
N ARG A 87 -26.46 -20.36 -0.08
CA ARG A 87 -27.84 -19.86 0.04
C ARG A 87 -28.19 -19.43 1.45
N ALA A 88 -27.76 -20.21 2.45
CA ALA A 88 -27.98 -19.86 3.85
C ALA A 88 -27.28 -18.55 4.23
N LEU A 89 -26.03 -18.37 3.82
CA LEU A 89 -25.31 -17.10 4.03
C LEU A 89 -26.02 -15.93 3.38
N ALA A 90 -26.57 -16.12 2.19
CA ALA A 90 -27.28 -15.08 1.45
C ALA A 90 -28.64 -14.70 2.11
N THR A 91 -29.33 -15.67 2.73
CA THR A 91 -30.69 -15.47 3.27
C THR A 91 -30.72 -15.16 4.76
N GLU A 92 -29.81 -15.73 5.55
CA GLU A 92 -29.80 -15.64 7.01
C GLU A 92 -28.90 -14.53 7.55
N SER A 93 -27.95 -14.04 6.74
CA SER A 93 -27.03 -12.98 7.18
C SER A 93 -27.54 -11.59 6.83
N SER A 94 -27.66 -10.74 7.84
CA SER A 94 -27.87 -9.29 7.62
C SER A 94 -26.59 -8.52 7.36
N MET A 95 -25.40 -9.14 7.56
CA MET A 95 -24.09 -8.52 7.44
C MET A 95 -23.46 -8.70 6.06
N ILE A 96 -23.95 -9.66 5.27
CA ILE A 96 -23.44 -9.99 3.95
C ILE A 96 -24.36 -9.39 2.88
N ALA A 97 -23.77 -8.68 1.91
CA ALA A 97 -24.52 -8.05 0.82
C ALA A 97 -24.68 -8.97 -0.39
N VAL A 98 -23.62 -9.67 -0.76
CA VAL A 98 -23.60 -10.56 -1.94
C VAL A 98 -22.85 -11.83 -1.55
N VAL A 99 -23.36 -12.97 -2.02
CA VAL A 99 -22.75 -14.29 -1.85
C VAL A 99 -22.64 -14.92 -3.24
N SER A 100 -21.53 -15.58 -3.54
CA SER A 100 -21.36 -16.38 -4.76
C SER A 100 -20.58 -17.65 -4.42
N PRO A 101 -21.14 -18.85 -4.66
CA PRO A 101 -20.38 -20.08 -4.62
C PRO A 101 -19.41 -20.12 -5.79
N GLU A 102 -18.29 -20.82 -5.61
CA GLU A 102 -17.28 -21.00 -6.64
C GLU A 102 -16.83 -22.46 -6.70
N LEU A 103 -16.75 -22.98 -7.92
CA LEU A 103 -16.15 -24.27 -8.21
C LEU A 103 -14.82 -24.07 -8.93
N GLN A 104 -13.80 -24.78 -8.50
CA GLN A 104 -12.47 -24.73 -9.11
C GLN A 104 -12.05 -26.13 -9.53
N ARG A 105 -11.62 -26.25 -10.80
CA ARG A 105 -11.08 -27.49 -11.38
C ARG A 105 -9.90 -27.14 -12.27
N ASN A 106 -8.89 -27.96 -12.23
CA ASN A 106 -7.83 -27.90 -13.22
C ASN A 106 -8.23 -28.81 -14.39
N LEU A 107 -8.55 -28.20 -15.54
CA LEU A 107 -9.04 -28.90 -16.71
C LEU A 107 -8.03 -28.78 -17.86
N ASN A 108 -8.01 -29.80 -18.71
CA ASN A 108 -7.34 -29.71 -20.01
C ASN A 108 -8.20 -28.86 -20.95
N VAL A 109 -7.71 -27.68 -21.28
CA VAL A 109 -8.38 -26.74 -22.19
C VAL A 109 -7.67 -26.78 -23.53
N ARG A 110 -8.39 -27.14 -24.58
CA ARG A 110 -7.89 -27.23 -25.95
C ARG A 110 -8.65 -26.29 -26.89
N SER A 111 -7.94 -25.48 -27.63
CA SER A 111 -8.44 -24.74 -28.80
C SER A 111 -8.19 -25.53 -30.10
N ALA A 112 -8.50 -24.95 -31.24
CA ALA A 112 -8.10 -25.50 -32.54
C ALA A 112 -6.57 -25.45 -32.78
N PHE A 113 -5.82 -24.68 -31.94
CA PHE A 113 -4.41 -24.38 -32.19
C PHE A 113 -3.50 -24.98 -31.12
N ASN A 114 -3.87 -24.85 -29.83
CA ASN A 114 -3.06 -25.27 -28.70
C ASN A 114 -3.91 -25.89 -27.60
N SER A 115 -3.24 -26.55 -26.64
CA SER A 115 -3.84 -27.08 -25.42
C SER A 115 -3.01 -26.71 -24.20
N ALA A 116 -3.67 -26.51 -23.07
CA ALA A 116 -3.05 -26.20 -21.78
C ALA A 116 -3.88 -26.78 -20.64
N SER A 117 -3.23 -27.09 -19.52
CA SER A 117 -3.91 -27.38 -18.26
C SER A 117 -4.15 -26.05 -17.54
N LEU A 118 -5.41 -25.62 -17.46
CA LEU A 118 -5.79 -24.32 -16.92
C LEU A 118 -6.77 -24.47 -15.76
N ASN A 119 -6.59 -23.60 -14.78
CA ASN A 119 -7.54 -23.50 -13.68
C ASN A 119 -8.85 -22.91 -14.19
N THR A 120 -9.92 -23.71 -14.14
CA THR A 120 -11.25 -23.36 -14.64
C THR A 120 -12.16 -23.14 -13.46
N HIS A 121 -12.82 -21.99 -13.44
CA HIS A 121 -13.72 -21.55 -12.37
C HIS A 121 -15.16 -21.52 -12.85
N GLY A 122 -16.03 -22.26 -12.15
CA GLY A 122 -17.48 -22.13 -12.29
C GLY A 122 -17.97 -21.01 -11.38
N ILE A 123 -18.56 -19.98 -11.96
CA ILE A 123 -18.98 -18.75 -11.27
C ILE A 123 -20.41 -18.35 -11.65
N GLU A 124 -21.12 -17.73 -10.73
CA GLU A 124 -22.44 -17.13 -10.96
C GLU A 124 -22.31 -15.69 -11.50
N PRO A 125 -23.35 -15.13 -12.17
CA PRO A 125 -23.29 -13.77 -12.71
C PRO A 125 -22.99 -12.68 -11.67
N GLN A 126 -23.46 -12.84 -10.41
CA GLN A 126 -23.20 -11.91 -9.31
C GLN A 126 -21.71 -11.87 -8.86
N TYR A 127 -20.91 -12.86 -9.23
CA TYR A 127 -19.48 -12.90 -8.99
C TYR A 127 -18.77 -11.63 -9.50
N GLN A 128 -19.22 -11.07 -10.62
CA GLN A 128 -18.70 -9.82 -11.18
C GLN A 128 -18.91 -8.62 -10.23
N ALA A 129 -19.97 -8.61 -9.42
CA ALA A 129 -20.18 -7.54 -8.44
C ALA A 129 -19.22 -7.62 -7.25
N ILE A 130 -18.65 -8.80 -7.00
CA ILE A 130 -17.72 -9.04 -5.90
C ILE A 130 -16.28 -8.87 -6.37
N ARG A 131 -15.95 -9.49 -7.52
CA ARG A 131 -14.61 -9.52 -8.08
C ARG A 131 -14.50 -8.53 -9.24
N THR A 132 -13.40 -7.77 -9.27
CA THR A 132 -13.12 -6.87 -10.39
C THR A 132 -12.72 -7.70 -11.62
N ILE A 133 -13.69 -8.03 -12.47
CA ILE A 133 -13.44 -8.73 -13.73
C ILE A 133 -13.80 -7.78 -14.88
N ASP A 134 -12.79 -7.19 -15.49
CA ASP A 134 -12.94 -6.29 -16.63
C ASP A 134 -12.85 -7.08 -17.93
N ILE A 135 -13.93 -7.03 -18.71
CA ILE A 135 -13.96 -7.63 -20.04
C ILE A 135 -13.32 -6.67 -21.05
N GLU A 136 -12.25 -7.12 -21.72
CA GLU A 136 -11.60 -6.38 -22.80
C GLU A 136 -12.42 -6.44 -24.09
N ARG A 137 -12.93 -7.64 -24.40
CA ARG A 137 -13.75 -7.90 -25.59
C ARG A 137 -14.83 -8.93 -25.28
N GLY A 138 -16.02 -8.75 -25.83
CA GLY A 138 -17.14 -9.65 -25.59
C GLY A 138 -18.05 -9.21 -24.44
N ARG A 139 -18.54 -10.15 -23.65
CA ARG A 139 -19.47 -9.90 -22.55
C ARG A 139 -19.25 -10.83 -21.36
N MET A 140 -19.74 -10.41 -20.21
CA MET A 140 -19.85 -11.24 -19.00
C MET A 140 -21.05 -12.19 -19.07
N PHE A 141 -21.13 -13.17 -18.14
CA PHE A 141 -22.27 -14.08 -18.01
C PHE A 141 -23.53 -13.31 -17.65
N ARG A 142 -24.66 -13.74 -18.25
CA ARG A 142 -25.99 -13.29 -17.90
C ARG A 142 -26.68 -14.34 -17.03
N PHE A 143 -27.71 -13.93 -16.30
CA PHE A 143 -28.52 -14.87 -15.52
C PHE A 143 -29.18 -15.97 -16.40
N THR A 144 -29.45 -15.67 -17.67
CA THR A 144 -29.94 -16.66 -18.66
C THR A 144 -28.88 -17.70 -19.00
N ASP A 145 -27.60 -17.34 -19.08
CA ASP A 145 -26.51 -18.30 -19.34
C ASP A 145 -26.38 -19.28 -18.18
N GLU A 146 -26.50 -18.77 -16.94
CA GLU A 146 -26.49 -19.57 -15.70
C GLU A 146 -27.72 -20.47 -15.59
N ALA A 147 -28.91 -19.91 -15.73
CA ALA A 147 -30.18 -20.67 -15.59
C ALA A 147 -30.29 -21.80 -16.59
N SER A 148 -29.77 -21.62 -17.81
CA SER A 148 -29.78 -22.63 -18.89
C SER A 148 -28.54 -23.52 -18.88
N ALA A 149 -27.63 -23.35 -17.92
CA ALA A 149 -26.33 -24.03 -17.87
C ALA A 149 -25.62 -24.05 -19.23
N LEU A 150 -25.57 -22.90 -19.91
CA LEU A 150 -24.99 -22.77 -21.24
C LEU A 150 -23.49 -23.05 -21.23
N ARG A 151 -23.00 -23.79 -22.25
CA ARG A 151 -21.58 -24.03 -22.45
C ARG A 151 -20.87 -22.83 -23.08
N VAL A 152 -20.71 -21.79 -22.31
CA VAL A 152 -20.01 -20.55 -22.68
C VAL A 152 -18.81 -20.34 -21.76
N ALA A 153 -17.75 -19.71 -22.28
CA ALA A 153 -16.51 -19.49 -21.52
C ALA A 153 -16.03 -18.04 -21.65
N ILE A 154 -15.43 -17.53 -20.58
CA ILE A 154 -14.66 -16.29 -20.57
C ILE A 154 -13.22 -16.68 -20.27
N VAL A 155 -12.26 -16.17 -21.06
CA VAL A 155 -10.86 -16.60 -20.99
C VAL A 155 -9.99 -15.43 -20.55
N GLY A 156 -9.08 -15.71 -19.62
CA GLY A 156 -8.09 -14.75 -19.14
C GLY A 156 -7.10 -14.33 -20.22
N ALA A 157 -6.44 -13.20 -20.05
CA ALA A 157 -5.57 -12.62 -21.06
C ALA A 157 -4.40 -13.55 -21.44
N ASP A 158 -3.69 -14.11 -20.45
CA ASP A 158 -2.54 -14.97 -20.68
C ASP A 158 -2.97 -16.38 -21.13
N ALA A 159 -4.10 -16.89 -20.59
CA ALA A 159 -4.74 -18.11 -21.10
C ALA A 159 -5.16 -17.95 -22.58
N THR A 160 -5.69 -16.78 -22.98
CA THR A 160 -6.01 -16.49 -24.38
C THR A 160 -4.76 -16.52 -25.26
N ALA A 161 -3.68 -15.88 -24.82
CA ALA A 161 -2.41 -15.88 -25.55
C ALA A 161 -1.84 -17.32 -25.70
N GLN A 162 -1.96 -18.15 -24.66
CA GLN A 162 -1.52 -19.53 -24.69
C GLN A 162 -2.36 -20.41 -25.64
N LEU A 163 -3.68 -20.24 -25.65
CA LEU A 163 -4.58 -21.07 -26.45
C LEU A 163 -4.70 -20.61 -27.91
N PHE A 164 -4.69 -19.30 -28.17
CA PHE A 164 -4.98 -18.72 -29.47
C PHE A 164 -3.81 -17.93 -30.08
N GLY A 165 -2.75 -17.61 -29.29
CA GLY A 165 -1.67 -16.72 -29.72
C GLY A 165 -2.20 -15.30 -29.92
N THR A 166 -1.97 -14.75 -31.11
CA THR A 166 -2.45 -13.40 -31.50
C THR A 166 -3.83 -13.40 -32.17
N ARG A 167 -4.47 -14.58 -32.30
CA ARG A 167 -5.75 -14.73 -33.01
C ARG A 167 -6.91 -14.30 -32.10
N ASP A 168 -8.01 -13.88 -32.72
CA ASP A 168 -9.25 -13.57 -32.01
C ASP A 168 -9.86 -14.83 -31.40
N SER A 169 -10.17 -14.77 -30.13
CA SER A 169 -10.77 -15.88 -29.37
C SER A 169 -12.29 -15.82 -29.32
N LEU A 170 -12.93 -14.65 -29.61
CA LEU A 170 -14.37 -14.49 -29.49
C LEU A 170 -15.10 -15.34 -30.51
N GLY A 171 -16.16 -16.04 -30.06
CA GLY A 171 -16.96 -16.93 -30.88
C GLY A 171 -16.27 -18.25 -31.20
N GLN A 172 -15.00 -18.43 -30.86
CA GLN A 172 -14.28 -19.70 -31.07
C GLN A 172 -14.70 -20.74 -30.05
N THR A 173 -14.55 -22.00 -30.44
CA THR A 173 -14.79 -23.14 -29.53
C THR A 173 -13.53 -23.54 -28.78
N VAL A 174 -13.64 -23.71 -27.49
CA VAL A 174 -12.63 -24.36 -26.63
C VAL A 174 -13.20 -25.64 -26.06
N TYR A 175 -12.39 -26.67 -25.97
CA TYR A 175 -12.80 -27.96 -25.42
C TYR A 175 -12.25 -28.09 -23.99
N LEU A 176 -13.14 -28.14 -23.02
CA LEU A 176 -12.81 -28.37 -21.60
C LEU A 176 -12.95 -29.88 -21.34
N ASN A 177 -11.86 -30.58 -21.11
CA ASN A 177 -11.83 -32.04 -21.01
C ASN A 177 -12.65 -32.73 -22.14
N GLY A 178 -12.62 -32.19 -23.35
CA GLY A 178 -13.34 -32.71 -24.50
C GLY A 178 -14.75 -32.16 -24.75
N LEU A 179 -15.33 -31.43 -23.78
CA LEU A 179 -16.65 -30.80 -23.93
C LEU A 179 -16.53 -29.42 -24.57
N PRO A 180 -17.32 -29.11 -25.64
CA PRO A 180 -17.23 -27.86 -26.37
C PRO A 180 -17.89 -26.70 -25.59
N TYR A 181 -17.14 -25.58 -25.45
CA TYR A 181 -17.60 -24.31 -24.90
C TYR A 181 -17.31 -23.19 -25.88
N THR A 182 -18.23 -22.25 -26.02
CA THR A 182 -18.06 -21.07 -26.90
C THR A 182 -17.46 -19.93 -26.11
N VAL A 183 -16.35 -19.33 -26.57
CA VAL A 183 -15.75 -18.16 -25.96
C VAL A 183 -16.61 -16.93 -26.23
N ILE A 184 -17.16 -16.33 -25.15
CA ILE A 184 -18.02 -15.14 -25.20
C ILE A 184 -17.36 -13.87 -24.66
N GLY A 185 -16.22 -14.00 -23.98
CA GLY A 185 -15.49 -12.88 -23.43
C GLY A 185 -14.02 -13.17 -23.23
N LYS A 186 -13.22 -12.11 -23.31
CA LYS A 186 -11.81 -12.09 -22.97
C LYS A 186 -11.57 -11.06 -21.86
N ILE A 187 -10.89 -11.45 -20.79
CA ILE A 187 -10.55 -10.56 -19.67
C ILE A 187 -9.40 -9.64 -20.08
N ARG A 188 -9.48 -8.38 -19.67
CA ARG A 188 -8.36 -7.43 -19.75
C ARG A 188 -7.19 -7.91 -18.92
N LYS A 189 -5.98 -7.77 -19.43
CA LYS A 189 -4.76 -8.11 -18.69
C LYS A 189 -4.65 -7.24 -17.43
N LYS A 190 -4.45 -7.91 -16.28
CA LYS A 190 -4.30 -7.29 -14.97
C LYS A 190 -2.90 -7.52 -14.43
N ASP A 191 -2.39 -6.56 -13.66
CA ASP A 191 -1.19 -6.71 -12.84
C ASP A 191 -1.56 -7.30 -11.47
N GLN A 192 -2.03 -8.54 -11.46
CA GLN A 192 -2.54 -9.20 -10.26
C GLN A 192 -1.46 -10.07 -9.60
N ASP A 193 -1.17 -9.78 -8.34
CA ASP A 193 -0.34 -10.60 -7.44
C ASP A 193 -1.24 -11.17 -6.33
N SER A 194 -2.15 -12.07 -6.70
CA SER A 194 -3.08 -12.72 -5.78
C SER A 194 -2.68 -14.16 -5.54
N ASN A 195 -2.55 -14.54 -4.27
CA ASN A 195 -2.35 -15.93 -3.86
C ASN A 195 -3.63 -16.77 -3.91
N TYR A 196 -4.77 -16.14 -4.22
CA TYR A 196 -6.04 -16.84 -4.30
C TYR A 196 -6.17 -17.53 -5.65
N SER A 197 -5.92 -18.84 -5.69
CA SER A 197 -6.14 -19.70 -6.85
C SER A 197 -5.46 -19.25 -8.16
N GLY A 198 -4.36 -18.46 -8.04
CA GLY A 198 -3.60 -17.90 -9.17
C GLY A 198 -4.23 -16.64 -9.79
N PRO A 199 -3.51 -16.01 -10.74
CA PRO A 199 -3.97 -14.80 -11.44
C PRO A 199 -5.20 -15.06 -12.33
N ASP A 200 -6.10 -14.09 -12.44
CA ASP A 200 -7.27 -14.20 -13.33
C ASP A 200 -6.87 -14.22 -14.81
N ASN A 201 -5.66 -13.75 -15.13
CA ASN A 201 -5.11 -13.82 -16.49
C ASN A 201 -4.93 -15.25 -17.01
N ASP A 202 -4.67 -16.21 -16.10
CA ASP A 202 -4.38 -17.61 -16.45
C ASP A 202 -5.61 -18.53 -16.34
N LYS A 203 -6.78 -17.97 -16.01
CA LYS A 203 -8.00 -18.73 -15.73
C LYS A 203 -8.94 -18.78 -16.91
N VAL A 204 -9.79 -19.81 -16.87
CA VAL A 204 -11.01 -19.90 -17.68
C VAL A 204 -12.20 -19.83 -16.74
N PHE A 205 -13.20 -19.05 -17.08
CA PHE A 205 -14.45 -18.96 -16.33
C PHE A 205 -15.59 -19.54 -17.15
N VAL A 206 -16.49 -20.27 -16.49
CA VAL A 206 -17.69 -20.85 -17.07
C VAL A 206 -18.87 -20.64 -16.12
N PRO A 207 -20.15 -20.71 -16.57
CA PRO A 207 -21.29 -20.67 -15.67
C PRO A 207 -21.20 -21.76 -14.59
N PHE A 208 -21.54 -21.40 -13.36
CA PHE A 208 -21.47 -22.31 -12.23
C PHE A 208 -22.29 -23.58 -12.42
N SER A 209 -23.53 -23.45 -12.93
CA SER A 209 -24.41 -24.56 -13.24
C SER A 209 -23.87 -25.47 -14.35
N ALA A 210 -23.22 -24.90 -15.38
CA ALA A 210 -22.55 -25.68 -16.43
C ALA A 210 -21.36 -26.46 -15.84
N MET A 211 -20.57 -25.83 -14.96
CA MET A 211 -19.44 -26.48 -14.28
C MET A 211 -19.90 -27.65 -13.39
N MET A 212 -20.95 -27.46 -12.61
CA MET A 212 -21.52 -28.51 -11.76
C MET A 212 -22.02 -29.71 -12.58
N ARG A 213 -22.69 -29.46 -13.69
CA ARG A 213 -23.24 -30.50 -14.56
C ARG A 213 -22.15 -31.27 -15.30
N ASP A 214 -21.19 -30.55 -15.89
CA ASP A 214 -20.22 -31.12 -16.84
C ASP A 214 -18.96 -31.68 -16.15
N PHE A 215 -18.63 -31.15 -14.95
CA PHE A 215 -17.42 -31.54 -14.18
C PHE A 215 -17.72 -31.76 -12.70
N PRO A 216 -18.66 -32.67 -12.34
CA PRO A 216 -18.96 -32.97 -10.96
C PRO A 216 -17.75 -33.51 -10.22
N ARG A 217 -17.72 -33.37 -8.89
CA ARG A 217 -16.73 -34.05 -8.07
C ARG A 217 -17.13 -35.51 -7.92
N THR A 218 -16.15 -36.39 -8.15
CA THR A 218 -16.34 -37.82 -7.95
C THR A 218 -16.00 -38.27 -6.51
N ASP A 219 -15.28 -37.41 -5.77
CA ASP A 219 -14.75 -37.64 -4.42
C ASP A 219 -15.55 -36.92 -3.32
N ALA A 220 -16.67 -36.30 -3.65
CA ALA A 220 -17.49 -35.54 -2.71
C ALA A 220 -18.98 -35.63 -3.07
N ASP A 221 -19.83 -35.26 -2.10
CA ASP A 221 -21.27 -35.19 -2.29
C ASP A 221 -21.68 -34.17 -3.37
N PRO A 222 -22.80 -34.42 -4.05
CA PRO A 222 -23.37 -33.44 -4.98
C PRO A 222 -23.61 -32.10 -4.29
N GLY A 223 -23.23 -31.00 -4.95
CA GLY A 223 -23.41 -29.66 -4.42
C GLY A 223 -22.23 -29.13 -3.59
N VAL A 224 -21.18 -29.90 -3.36
CA VAL A 224 -19.96 -29.41 -2.70
C VAL A 224 -19.25 -28.40 -3.58
N VAL A 225 -18.96 -27.21 -3.00
CA VAL A 225 -18.24 -26.11 -3.66
C VAL A 225 -16.80 -26.03 -3.20
N SER A 226 -15.95 -25.36 -3.97
CA SER A 226 -14.54 -25.16 -3.60
C SER A 226 -14.41 -24.11 -2.51
N ASN A 227 -15.16 -23.02 -2.63
CA ASN A 227 -15.22 -21.90 -1.70
C ASN A 227 -16.51 -21.09 -1.93
N ILE A 228 -16.81 -20.23 -0.97
CA ILE A 228 -17.90 -19.26 -1.07
C ILE A 228 -17.29 -17.88 -0.95
N ILE A 229 -17.62 -17.00 -1.91
CA ILE A 229 -17.16 -15.62 -1.89
C ILE A 229 -18.29 -14.73 -1.38
N VAL A 230 -17.94 -13.82 -0.48
CA VAL A 230 -18.89 -12.92 0.17
C VAL A 230 -18.42 -11.48 0.10
N THR A 231 -19.35 -10.54 0.08
CA THR A 231 -19.08 -9.11 0.24
C THR A 231 -19.88 -8.59 1.43
N PRO A 232 -19.22 -7.93 2.40
CA PRO A 232 -19.91 -7.33 3.54
C PRO A 232 -20.85 -6.18 3.14
N GLN A 233 -21.88 -5.96 3.93
CA GLN A 233 -22.72 -4.76 3.83
C GLN A 233 -21.91 -3.48 4.13
N PRO A 234 -22.19 -2.34 3.46
CA PRO A 234 -21.44 -1.10 3.66
C PRO A 234 -21.40 -0.62 5.12
N TRP A 235 -22.48 -0.82 5.87
CA TRP A 235 -22.55 -0.42 7.29
C TRP A 235 -21.61 -1.25 8.19
N VAL A 236 -21.36 -2.51 7.84
CA VAL A 236 -20.38 -3.35 8.54
C VAL A 236 -18.97 -2.78 8.31
N LEU A 237 -18.65 -2.44 7.07
CA LEU A 237 -17.37 -1.84 6.72
C LEU A 237 -17.10 -0.53 7.50
N ALA A 238 -18.13 0.29 7.69
CA ALA A 238 -18.02 1.53 8.46
C ALA A 238 -17.70 1.32 9.95
N GLN A 239 -17.96 0.14 10.50
CA GLN A 239 -17.66 -0.20 11.90
C GLN A 239 -16.24 -0.75 12.10
N LEU A 240 -15.57 -1.20 11.04
CA LEU A 240 -14.28 -1.89 11.11
C LEU A 240 -13.16 -1.08 11.78
N PRO A 241 -12.97 0.22 11.51
CA PRO A 241 -11.97 1.02 12.20
C PRO A 241 -12.14 1.03 13.72
N ARG A 242 -13.39 0.97 14.21
CA ARG A 242 -13.69 0.96 15.65
C ARG A 242 -13.34 -0.38 16.30
N VAL A 243 -13.60 -1.49 15.61
CA VAL A 243 -13.24 -2.84 16.08
C VAL A 243 -11.73 -2.99 16.25
N LEU A 244 -10.96 -2.38 15.33
CA LEU A 244 -9.49 -2.43 15.35
C LEU A 244 -8.87 -1.47 16.38
N ASN A 245 -9.49 -0.31 16.66
CA ASN A 245 -8.93 0.70 17.56
C ASN A 245 -8.97 0.31 19.05
N GLY A 246 -9.77 -0.68 19.41
CA GLY A 246 -9.90 -1.13 20.81
C GLY A 246 -8.95 -2.25 21.23
N ARG A 247 -8.09 -2.79 20.34
CA ARG A 247 -7.28 -3.98 20.62
C ARG A 247 -5.83 -3.84 20.19
N THR A 248 -4.94 -4.08 21.14
CA THR A 248 -3.47 -4.17 20.99
C THR A 248 -2.99 -5.63 20.85
N GLY A 249 -3.83 -6.57 20.41
CA GLY A 249 -3.56 -8.00 20.35
C GLY A 249 -3.03 -8.49 18.98
N ARG A 250 -2.67 -9.76 18.92
CA ARG A 250 -2.31 -10.45 17.68
C ARG A 250 -3.48 -10.43 16.69
N ILE A 251 -3.16 -10.45 15.40
CA ILE A 251 -4.15 -10.51 14.31
C ILE A 251 -5.09 -11.71 14.48
N GLU A 252 -4.56 -12.82 14.99
CA GLU A 252 -5.28 -14.06 15.29
C GLU A 252 -6.38 -13.89 16.35
N ASP A 253 -6.26 -12.85 17.19
CA ASP A 253 -7.23 -12.55 18.25
C ASP A 253 -8.34 -11.58 17.80
N ILE A 254 -8.30 -11.10 16.57
CA ILE A 254 -9.32 -10.20 16.04
C ILE A 254 -10.57 -11.02 15.73
N ASP A 255 -11.59 -10.81 16.55
CA ASP A 255 -12.91 -11.40 16.33
C ASP A 255 -13.65 -10.59 15.24
N TRP A 256 -13.45 -11.02 14.00
CA TRP A 256 -13.95 -10.34 12.83
C TRP A 256 -15.47 -10.55 12.69
N PRO A 257 -16.30 -9.50 12.61
CA PRO A 257 -17.75 -9.66 12.61
C PRO A 257 -18.29 -10.58 11.53
N ILE A 258 -17.76 -10.48 10.31
CA ILE A 258 -18.20 -11.32 9.18
C ILE A 258 -17.80 -12.78 9.39
N GLU A 259 -16.57 -13.04 9.86
CA GLU A 259 -16.10 -14.39 10.13
C GLU A 259 -16.93 -15.06 11.23
N ARG A 260 -17.24 -14.31 12.29
CA ARG A 260 -18.14 -14.78 13.35
C ARG A 260 -19.54 -15.06 12.83
N GLU A 261 -20.09 -14.19 11.98
CA GLU A 261 -21.40 -14.37 11.36
C GLU A 261 -21.43 -15.59 10.46
N VAL A 262 -20.42 -15.79 9.63
CA VAL A 262 -20.28 -16.98 8.77
C VAL A 262 -20.26 -18.24 9.64
N ARG A 263 -19.43 -18.27 10.71
CA ARG A 263 -19.40 -19.42 11.62
C ARG A 263 -20.73 -19.63 12.34
N ARG A 264 -21.41 -18.58 12.78
CA ARG A 264 -22.72 -18.65 13.41
C ARG A 264 -23.77 -19.37 12.54
N ILE A 265 -23.77 -19.06 11.25
CA ILE A 265 -24.73 -19.65 10.29
C ILE A 265 -24.32 -21.07 9.90
N LEU A 266 -23.03 -21.34 9.70
CA LEU A 266 -22.56 -22.63 9.21
C LEU A 266 -22.40 -23.70 10.33
N ALA A 267 -22.13 -23.27 11.56
CA ALA A 267 -21.88 -24.19 12.67
C ALA A 267 -23.00 -25.20 12.93
N PRO A 268 -24.31 -24.83 13.02
CA PRO A 268 -25.38 -25.80 13.20
C PRO A 268 -25.56 -26.74 12.01
N ARG A 269 -25.26 -26.27 10.77
CA ARG A 269 -25.40 -27.05 9.54
C ARG A 269 -24.33 -28.14 9.44
N HIS A 270 -23.13 -27.83 9.88
CA HIS A 270 -21.98 -28.73 9.85
C HIS A 270 -21.61 -29.33 11.21
N ARG A 271 -22.41 -29.10 12.25
CA ARG A 271 -22.22 -29.64 13.61
C ARG A 271 -20.83 -29.42 14.19
N PHE A 272 -20.31 -28.16 14.05
CA PHE A 272 -19.08 -27.76 14.71
C PHE A 272 -19.35 -26.63 15.72
N ASP A 273 -18.41 -26.38 16.63
CA ASP A 273 -18.52 -25.29 17.60
C ASP A 273 -18.28 -23.94 16.91
N PRO A 274 -19.17 -22.93 17.02
CA PRO A 274 -18.95 -21.60 16.45
C PRO A 274 -17.66 -20.92 16.93
N ALA A 275 -17.10 -21.32 18.07
CA ALA A 275 -15.81 -20.85 18.57
C ALA A 275 -14.62 -21.50 17.86
N ASP A 276 -14.82 -22.62 17.15
CA ASP A 276 -13.77 -23.31 16.41
C ASP A 276 -13.40 -22.55 15.14
N ARG A 277 -12.33 -21.75 15.23
CA ARG A 277 -11.82 -20.95 14.10
C ARG A 277 -11.20 -21.79 12.99
N ASN A 278 -10.80 -23.03 13.27
CA ASN A 278 -10.19 -23.90 12.29
C ASN A 278 -11.22 -24.63 11.42
N ALA A 279 -12.48 -24.71 11.86
CA ALA A 279 -13.54 -25.35 11.10
C ALA A 279 -13.86 -24.63 9.78
N ILE A 280 -13.79 -23.30 9.80
CA ILE A 280 -13.98 -22.44 8.62
C ILE A 280 -12.78 -21.49 8.54
N ALA A 281 -12.07 -21.54 7.44
CA ALA A 281 -11.03 -20.56 7.11
C ALA A 281 -11.63 -19.42 6.29
N MET A 282 -11.29 -18.19 6.62
CA MET A 282 -11.71 -17.02 5.87
C MET A 282 -10.54 -16.09 5.59
N TRP A 283 -10.43 -15.64 4.35
CA TRP A 283 -9.53 -14.55 3.97
C TRP A 283 -10.34 -13.34 3.57
N ASP A 284 -10.18 -12.25 4.31
CA ASP A 284 -10.88 -11.00 4.07
C ASP A 284 -9.90 -9.93 3.57
N THR A 285 -10.11 -9.46 2.33
CA THR A 285 -9.26 -8.45 1.72
C THR A 285 -9.38 -7.10 2.41
N THR A 286 -10.53 -6.80 3.04
CA THR A 286 -10.75 -5.56 3.79
C THR A 286 -9.90 -5.53 5.05
N LEU A 287 -9.91 -6.63 5.82
CA LEU A 287 -9.08 -6.76 7.00
C LEU A 287 -7.60 -6.64 6.65
N ASN A 288 -7.15 -7.35 5.62
CA ASN A 288 -5.77 -7.27 5.14
C ASN A 288 -5.40 -5.85 4.70
N SER A 289 -6.29 -5.16 3.99
CA SER A 289 -6.08 -3.77 3.58
C SER A 289 -5.91 -2.82 4.77
N LEU A 290 -6.75 -2.96 5.79
CA LEU A 290 -6.68 -2.14 6.99
C LEU A 290 -5.43 -2.41 7.82
N LEU A 291 -5.03 -3.68 7.98
CA LEU A 291 -3.82 -4.07 8.70
C LEU A 291 -2.57 -3.59 7.97
N PHE A 292 -2.55 -3.76 6.65
CA PHE A 292 -1.45 -3.25 5.82
C PHE A 292 -1.39 -1.72 5.87
N GLY A 293 -2.54 -1.05 5.80
CA GLY A 293 -2.62 0.41 5.95
C GLY A 293 -2.01 0.90 7.27
N ARG A 294 -2.31 0.24 8.40
CA ARG A 294 -1.69 0.56 9.70
C ARG A 294 -0.18 0.30 9.72
N MET A 295 0.26 -0.80 9.15
CA MET A 295 1.70 -1.10 9.04
C MET A 295 2.41 0.01 8.27
N ILE A 296 1.85 0.47 7.15
CA ILE A 296 2.40 1.59 6.37
C ILE A 296 2.37 2.90 7.17
N GLU A 297 1.32 3.16 7.94
CA GLU A 297 1.23 4.35 8.79
C GLU A 297 2.33 4.37 9.87
N HIS A 298 2.56 3.26 10.56
CA HIS A 298 3.66 3.12 11.50
C HIS A 298 5.03 3.23 10.83
N MET A 299 5.18 2.68 9.63
CA MET A 299 6.40 2.81 8.83
C MET A 299 6.64 4.27 8.43
N LYS A 300 5.60 5.00 7.98
CA LYS A 300 5.68 6.44 7.70
C LYS A 300 6.07 7.25 8.95
N LEU A 301 5.49 6.94 10.10
CA LEU A 301 5.84 7.57 11.38
C LEU A 301 7.32 7.32 11.73
N PHE A 302 7.77 6.07 11.63
CA PHE A 302 9.17 5.72 11.85
C PHE A 302 10.12 6.51 10.93
N PHE A 303 9.82 6.57 9.64
CA PHE A 303 10.61 7.34 8.69
C PHE A 303 10.61 8.85 8.99
N THR A 304 9.48 9.37 9.44
CA THR A 304 9.37 10.78 9.86
C THR A 304 10.27 11.06 11.06
N VAL A 305 10.29 10.17 12.05
CA VAL A 305 11.16 10.31 13.23
C VAL A 305 12.63 10.24 12.85
N VAL A 306 13.03 9.24 12.04
CA VAL A 306 14.40 9.11 11.53
C VAL A 306 14.81 10.36 10.75
N GLY A 307 13.94 10.85 9.87
CA GLY A 307 14.17 12.07 9.10
C GLY A 307 14.33 13.31 9.99
N ALA A 308 13.48 13.45 11.02
CA ALA A 308 13.56 14.56 11.96
C ALA A 308 14.86 14.53 12.76
N VAL A 309 15.32 13.36 13.22
CA VAL A 309 16.61 13.19 13.90
C VAL A 309 17.76 13.55 12.97
N THR A 310 17.77 13.03 11.74
CA THR A 310 18.82 13.31 10.76
C THR A 310 18.90 14.80 10.41
N LEU A 311 17.74 15.43 10.21
CA LEU A 311 17.65 16.86 9.92
C LEU A 311 18.08 17.72 11.12
N SER A 312 17.78 17.27 12.35
CA SER A 312 18.24 17.93 13.59
C SER A 312 19.77 17.87 13.74
N LEU A 313 20.37 16.72 13.43
CA LEU A 313 21.83 16.57 13.41
C LEU A 313 22.48 17.50 12.35
N GLY A 314 21.92 17.60 11.17
CA GLY A 314 22.32 18.57 10.17
C GLY A 314 22.22 20.01 10.66
N GLY A 315 21.12 20.35 11.35
CA GLY A 315 20.93 21.65 11.97
C GLY A 315 21.95 21.97 13.07
N LEU A 316 22.29 21.00 13.93
CA LEU A 316 23.38 21.16 14.90
C LEU A 316 24.73 21.46 14.25
N GLY A 317 24.97 20.84 13.07
CA GLY A 317 26.15 21.16 12.25
C GLY A 317 26.17 22.63 11.83
N VAL A 318 25.04 23.16 11.34
CA VAL A 318 24.92 24.61 10.98
C VAL A 318 25.14 25.49 12.21
N MET A 319 24.49 25.17 13.33
CA MET A 319 24.63 25.92 14.56
C MET A 319 26.12 26.00 15.00
N ASN A 320 26.83 24.87 15.00
CA ASN A 320 28.26 24.84 15.37
C ASN A 320 29.11 25.72 14.47
N ILE A 321 28.87 25.70 13.17
CA ILE A 321 29.66 26.53 12.24
C ILE A 321 29.33 28.01 12.39
N MET A 322 28.05 28.34 12.57
CA MET A 322 27.68 29.72 12.85
C MET A 322 28.31 30.23 14.16
N LEU A 323 28.45 29.39 15.19
CA LEU A 323 29.15 29.76 16.42
C LEU A 323 30.65 30.00 16.17
N VAL A 324 31.30 29.20 15.35
CA VAL A 324 32.69 29.40 14.95
C VAL A 324 32.82 30.69 14.11
N ALA A 325 31.95 30.92 13.14
CA ALA A 325 31.94 32.13 12.37
C ALA A 325 31.75 33.42 13.20
N VAL A 326 30.91 33.34 14.24
CA VAL A 326 30.76 34.43 15.22
C VAL A 326 32.08 34.69 15.98
N ARG A 327 32.79 33.64 16.40
CA ARG A 327 34.10 33.78 17.07
C ARG A 327 35.16 34.38 16.14
N GLU A 328 35.27 33.89 14.91
CA GLU A 328 36.22 34.40 13.93
C GLU A 328 36.00 35.89 13.58
N ARG A 329 34.72 36.35 13.67
CA ARG A 329 34.33 37.74 13.38
C ARG A 329 34.06 38.60 14.59
N THR A 330 34.50 38.15 15.79
CA THR A 330 34.25 38.86 17.04
C THR A 330 34.72 40.32 16.98
N ARG A 331 35.93 40.59 16.46
CA ARG A 331 36.46 41.95 16.30
C ARG A 331 35.67 42.82 15.33
N GLU A 332 35.20 42.27 14.22
CA GLU A 332 34.36 42.96 13.23
C GLU A 332 32.99 43.36 13.86
N ILE A 333 32.39 42.44 14.64
CA ILE A 333 31.16 42.71 15.40
C ILE A 333 31.38 43.83 16.40
N GLY A 334 32.50 43.79 17.10
CA GLY A 334 32.92 44.85 18.07
C GLY A 334 33.02 46.21 17.43
N VAL A 335 33.72 46.32 16.28
CA VAL A 335 33.87 47.57 15.56
C VAL A 335 32.51 48.12 15.09
N ARG A 336 31.65 47.26 14.53
CA ARG A 336 30.29 47.67 14.06
C ARG A 336 29.44 48.23 15.24
N LYS A 337 29.49 47.58 16.38
CA LYS A 337 28.78 48.02 17.60
C LYS A 337 29.37 49.30 18.20
N ALA A 338 30.66 49.47 18.17
CA ALA A 338 31.33 50.71 18.57
C ALA A 338 30.96 51.91 17.69
N LEU A 339 30.71 51.64 16.36
CA LEU A 339 30.23 52.62 15.40
C LEU A 339 28.69 52.83 15.46
N GLY A 340 27.99 52.24 16.45
CA GLY A 340 26.57 52.51 16.69
C GLY A 340 25.60 51.46 16.15
N ALA A 341 26.06 50.29 15.69
CA ALA A 341 25.17 49.21 15.29
C ALA A 341 24.37 48.66 16.48
N THR A 342 23.03 48.60 16.35
CA THR A 342 22.15 48.06 17.40
C THR A 342 22.28 46.55 17.50
N THR A 343 22.05 46.03 18.75
CA THR A 343 22.01 44.56 18.98
C THR A 343 21.06 43.83 18.05
N GLY A 344 19.91 44.43 17.73
CA GLY A 344 18.94 43.84 16.79
C GLY A 344 19.45 43.76 15.36
N ASN A 345 20.25 44.73 14.90
CA ASN A 345 20.83 44.70 13.55
C ASN A 345 21.84 43.56 13.42
N VAL A 346 22.71 43.36 14.43
CA VAL A 346 23.66 42.26 14.45
C VAL A 346 22.92 40.92 14.52
N GLN A 347 21.93 40.80 15.41
CA GLN A 347 21.14 39.57 15.52
C GLN A 347 20.45 39.20 14.20
N ARG A 348 19.77 40.17 13.56
CA ARG A 348 19.08 39.96 12.29
C ARG A 348 20.05 39.54 11.18
N GLN A 349 21.22 40.12 11.11
CA GLN A 349 22.22 39.78 10.11
C GLN A 349 22.67 38.31 10.23
N PHE A 350 23.13 37.87 11.42
CA PHE A 350 23.58 36.51 11.65
C PHE A 350 22.44 35.48 11.56
N PHE A 351 21.23 35.84 11.98
CA PHE A 351 20.06 35.01 11.80
C PHE A 351 19.77 34.75 10.31
N LEU A 352 19.73 35.82 9.51
CA LEU A 352 19.49 35.69 8.05
C LEU A 352 20.59 34.90 7.36
N GLU A 353 21.87 35.06 7.77
CA GLU A 353 22.98 34.31 7.23
C GLU A 353 22.80 32.81 7.45
N GLY A 354 22.52 32.36 8.69
CA GLY A 354 22.28 30.96 9.01
C GLY A 354 20.99 30.40 8.37
N PHE A 355 19.93 31.20 8.38
CA PHE A 355 18.65 30.80 7.77
C PHE A 355 18.75 30.63 6.26
N ILE A 356 19.43 31.52 5.54
CA ILE A 356 19.64 31.42 4.09
C ILE A 356 20.48 30.19 3.77
N LEU A 357 21.54 29.92 4.55
CA LEU A 357 22.35 28.69 4.38
C LEU A 357 21.52 27.44 4.52
N THR A 358 20.66 27.38 5.55
CA THR A 358 19.76 26.24 5.79
C THR A 358 18.76 26.07 4.64
N MET A 359 18.11 27.16 4.20
CA MET A 359 17.17 27.14 3.09
C MET A 359 17.81 26.72 1.78
N LEU A 360 18.99 27.24 1.48
CA LEU A 360 19.74 26.90 0.25
C LEU A 360 20.08 25.40 0.24
N SER A 361 20.64 24.90 1.34
CA SER A 361 20.98 23.48 1.49
C SER A 361 19.76 22.58 1.37
N GLY A 362 18.66 22.97 2.01
CA GLY A 362 17.41 22.22 1.93
C GLY A 362 16.78 22.22 0.55
N THR A 363 16.82 23.35 -0.16
CA THR A 363 16.29 23.46 -1.54
C THR A 363 17.10 22.58 -2.49
N ILE A 364 18.43 22.57 -2.37
CA ILE A 364 19.29 21.69 -3.17
C ILE A 364 18.97 20.22 -2.82
N GLY A 365 18.88 19.88 -1.52
CA GLY A 365 18.50 18.54 -1.06
C GLY A 365 17.15 18.08 -1.60
N PHE A 366 16.15 18.96 -1.60
CA PHE A 366 14.82 18.69 -2.16
C PHE A 366 14.87 18.44 -3.66
N GLY A 367 15.63 19.27 -4.41
CA GLY A 367 15.84 19.05 -5.85
C GLY A 367 16.53 17.73 -6.17
N VAL A 368 17.57 17.38 -5.40
CA VAL A 368 18.26 16.07 -5.53
C VAL A 368 17.30 14.92 -5.21
N ALA A 369 16.49 15.05 -4.16
CA ALA A 369 15.51 14.03 -3.79
C ALA A 369 14.46 13.80 -4.90
N LEU A 370 13.95 14.88 -5.52
CA LEU A 370 13.06 14.78 -6.67
C LEU A 370 13.73 14.09 -7.86
N GLY A 371 14.98 14.44 -8.14
CA GLY A 371 15.78 13.79 -9.19
C GLY A 371 15.97 12.29 -8.94
N LEU A 372 16.28 11.90 -7.69
CA LEU A 372 16.40 10.49 -7.30
C LEU A 372 15.07 9.75 -7.43
N CYS A 373 13.96 10.33 -6.97
CA CYS A 373 12.62 9.75 -7.13
C CYS A 373 12.28 9.56 -8.62
N ALA A 374 12.56 10.56 -9.46
CA ALA A 374 12.35 10.47 -10.91
C ALA A 374 13.21 9.37 -11.54
N LEU A 375 14.48 9.28 -11.16
CA LEU A 375 15.41 8.26 -11.66
C LEU A 375 14.96 6.84 -11.29
N ILE A 376 14.57 6.64 -10.04
CA ILE A 376 14.06 5.34 -9.58
C ILE A 376 12.80 4.97 -10.34
N ASN A 377 11.90 5.92 -10.61
CA ASN A 377 10.66 5.68 -11.35
C ASN A 377 10.86 5.29 -12.83
N LEU A 378 12.07 5.41 -13.37
CA LEU A 378 12.40 4.88 -14.71
C LEU A 378 12.65 3.37 -14.72
N LEU A 379 12.88 2.77 -13.55
CA LEU A 379 13.06 1.32 -13.42
C LEU A 379 11.72 0.59 -13.46
N PRO A 380 11.69 -0.67 -13.95
CA PRO A 380 10.48 -1.49 -13.86
C PRO A 380 10.15 -1.72 -12.39
N MET A 381 8.91 -1.34 -12.00
CA MET A 381 8.46 -1.42 -10.61
C MET A 381 7.82 -2.77 -10.29
N PRO A 382 8.03 -3.32 -9.08
CA PRO A 382 7.27 -4.47 -8.60
C PRO A 382 5.77 -4.14 -8.51
N THR A 383 4.91 -5.14 -8.70
CA THR A 383 3.44 -4.99 -8.72
C THR A 383 2.86 -4.27 -7.50
N ARG A 384 3.47 -4.50 -6.31
CA ARG A 384 3.02 -3.88 -5.04
C ARG A 384 3.66 -2.54 -4.73
N PHE A 385 4.42 -1.97 -5.64
CA PHE A 385 5.08 -0.69 -5.47
C PHE A 385 4.80 0.21 -6.67
N SER A 386 4.01 1.26 -6.48
CA SER A 386 3.63 2.21 -7.56
C SER A 386 4.70 3.26 -7.86
N GLY A 387 5.97 3.00 -7.51
CA GLY A 387 7.06 3.94 -7.65
C GLY A 387 7.15 4.93 -6.48
N MET A 388 8.08 5.86 -6.60
CA MET A 388 8.29 6.94 -5.63
C MET A 388 7.28 8.07 -5.86
N VAL A 389 6.27 8.18 -4.99
CA VAL A 389 5.20 9.18 -5.14
C VAL A 389 5.33 10.23 -4.05
N LEU A 390 5.71 11.45 -4.43
CA LEU A 390 5.72 12.58 -3.50
C LEU A 390 4.34 13.24 -3.46
N THR A 391 3.69 13.21 -2.31
CA THR A 391 2.43 13.93 -2.10
C THR A 391 2.70 15.40 -1.76
N PRO A 392 1.79 16.33 -2.13
CA PRO A 392 1.94 17.73 -1.74
C PRO A 392 2.03 17.94 -0.22
N SER A 393 1.33 17.13 0.56
CA SER A 393 1.38 17.17 2.03
C SER A 393 2.76 16.79 2.57
N ALA A 394 3.42 15.77 2.01
CA ALA A 394 4.77 15.37 2.39
C ALA A 394 5.80 16.45 2.00
N GLY A 395 5.64 17.07 0.83
CA GLY A 395 6.48 18.19 0.40
C GLY A 395 6.35 19.39 1.35
N LEU A 396 5.13 19.78 1.72
CA LEU A 396 4.87 20.86 2.67
C LEU A 396 5.42 20.54 4.07
N ALA A 397 5.28 19.31 4.53
CA ALA A 397 5.85 18.88 5.81
C ALA A 397 7.39 18.97 5.82
N ALA A 398 8.05 18.56 4.73
CA ALA A 398 9.49 18.67 4.59
C ALA A 398 9.97 20.14 4.62
N VAL A 399 9.30 21.04 3.88
CA VAL A 399 9.59 22.48 3.88
C VAL A 399 9.31 23.09 5.26
N GLY A 400 8.22 22.70 5.92
CA GLY A 400 7.90 23.16 7.27
C GLY A 400 8.95 22.75 8.31
N ALA A 401 9.38 21.47 8.28
CA ALA A 401 10.43 20.96 9.14
C ALA A 401 11.78 21.67 8.90
N LEU A 402 12.15 21.87 7.64
CA LEU A 402 13.35 22.60 7.26
C LEU A 402 13.33 24.04 7.79
N THR A 403 12.18 24.75 7.62
CA THR A 403 11.99 26.12 8.10
C THR A 403 12.12 26.19 9.61
N LEU A 404 11.46 25.27 10.34
CA LEU A 404 11.53 25.20 11.80
C LEU A 404 12.95 25.01 12.31
N ILE A 405 13.67 24.04 11.72
CA ILE A 405 15.07 23.78 12.10
C ILE A 405 15.96 24.93 11.73
N GLY A 406 15.78 25.54 10.56
CA GLY A 406 16.52 26.76 10.16
C GLY A 406 16.34 27.91 11.14
N VAL A 407 15.13 28.14 11.64
CA VAL A 407 14.86 29.13 12.68
C VAL A 407 15.57 28.80 14.00
N ILE A 408 15.44 27.57 14.49
CA ILE A 408 16.02 27.13 15.76
C ILE A 408 17.55 27.23 15.72
N THR A 409 18.17 26.68 14.67
CA THR A 409 19.64 26.57 14.55
C THR A 409 20.32 27.91 14.30
N SER A 410 19.61 28.86 13.65
CA SER A 410 20.15 30.20 13.38
C SER A 410 19.95 31.17 14.56
N THR A 411 18.91 30.96 15.39
CA THR A 411 18.56 31.90 16.47
C THR A 411 19.61 31.94 17.58
N TYR A 412 20.13 30.77 18.03
CA TYR A 412 21.10 30.70 19.11
C TYR A 412 22.42 31.40 18.77
N PRO A 413 23.11 31.10 17.63
CA PRO A 413 24.33 31.82 17.22
C PRO A 413 24.10 33.32 17.02
N ALA A 414 22.98 33.70 16.41
CA ALA A 414 22.64 35.11 16.19
C ALA A 414 22.47 35.89 17.51
N ARG A 415 21.82 35.31 18.51
CA ARG A 415 21.71 35.90 19.85
C ARG A 415 23.08 36.05 20.51
N ARG A 416 23.94 35.04 20.37
CA ARG A 416 25.28 35.07 20.96
C ARG A 416 26.15 36.17 20.32
N ALA A 417 26.08 36.35 18.99
CA ALA A 417 26.75 37.45 18.29
C ALA A 417 26.25 38.81 18.75
N ALA A 418 24.94 38.94 18.94
CA ALA A 418 24.26 40.16 19.33
C ALA A 418 24.60 40.61 20.78
N LEU A 419 24.89 39.67 21.66
CA LEU A 419 25.19 39.95 23.08
C LEU A 419 26.69 40.23 23.38
N LEU A 420 27.58 40.12 22.38
CA LEU A 420 29.01 40.41 22.57
C LEU A 420 29.23 41.88 23.00
N PRO A 421 29.92 42.12 24.13
CA PRO A 421 30.28 43.46 24.56
C PRO A 421 31.33 44.08 23.62
N PRO A 422 31.19 45.35 23.15
CA PRO A 422 32.12 45.98 22.23
C PRO A 422 33.55 46.02 22.77
N VAL A 423 33.73 46.27 24.07
CA VAL A 423 35.03 46.38 24.73
C VAL A 423 35.78 45.04 24.73
N GLU A 424 35.09 43.93 25.04
CA GLU A 424 35.68 42.60 25.01
C GLU A 424 35.98 42.14 23.57
N ALA A 425 35.08 42.49 22.64
CA ALA A 425 35.24 42.14 21.24
C ALA A 425 36.46 42.84 20.58
N LEU A 426 36.78 44.08 20.98
CA LEU A 426 37.95 44.81 20.46
C LEU A 426 39.26 44.35 21.11
N ARG A 427 39.19 43.78 22.35
CA ARG A 427 40.35 43.25 23.08
C ARG A 427 40.70 41.80 22.69
N TYR A 428 39.84 41.18 21.91
CA TYR A 428 40.00 39.77 21.48
C TYR A 428 41.17 39.69 20.45
N GLU A 429 42.32 39.23 20.90
CA GLU A 429 43.43 38.83 20.02
C GLU A 429 43.18 37.38 19.62
N GLY A 430 42.69 37.19 18.38
CA GLY A 430 42.46 35.86 17.83
C GLY A 430 43.80 35.13 17.67
N HIS A 431 43.95 33.99 18.31
CA HIS A 431 45.00 33.00 18.03
C HIS A 431 44.65 32.22 16.77
#